data_05cf6bac7806b3898e7a77f6ca5a2943
#
_entry.id   05cf6bac7806b3898e7a77f6ca5a2943
#
_cell.length_a   1.000
_cell.length_b   1.000
_cell.length_c   1.000
_cell.angle_alpha   90.00
_cell.angle_beta   90.00
_cell.angle_gamma   90.00
#
_symmetry.space_group_name_H-M   'P 1'
#
loop_
_entity.id
_entity.type
_entity.pdbx_description
1 polymer ?
#
loop_
_entity_poly.entity_id
_entity_poly.type
_entity_poly.pdbx_seq_one_letter_code
_entity_poly.pdbx_strand_id
1 'polypeptide(L)'
;VCSSDLVEYGRSLEKSNNKKFRFTLTTNGILLNDEILEFVNKEIGNIVLSIDGRKEINDKMRPFRGGQGSYDIIVPKFQKVAESRDQMNYYVRGTFTHNNLDFSKDVLHLADLGFKQISVEPVVAQPTDDYAIREEDLPILKEEYDKLAVEMIKRKKEGKAFNFFHFMIDLQGGPCVAKRLSGCGSGTEYLAVTPWGDLYPCHQFVGNEKFLMGNVDTEIGRAS
;
A
#
# COMPACT_ATOMS: atom_id res chain seq x y z
N VAL A 1 7.69 20.48 6.58
CA VAL A 1 6.96 19.95 7.75
C VAL A 1 7.38 18.49 7.94
N CYS A 2 7.92 18.17 9.13
CA CYS A 2 8.30 16.81 9.46
C CYS A 2 7.05 15.95 9.77
N SER A 3 7.08 14.65 9.45
CA SER A 3 5.96 13.77 9.78
C SER A 3 5.68 13.72 11.29
N SER A 4 6.71 13.88 12.13
CA SER A 4 6.57 13.98 13.59
C SER A 4 5.75 15.20 14.01
N ASP A 5 5.99 16.37 13.40
CA ASP A 5 5.30 17.60 13.72
C ASP A 5 3.79 17.49 13.45
N LEU A 6 3.42 16.83 12.33
CA LEU A 6 2.01 16.57 11.98
C LEU A 6 1.34 15.62 12.98
N VAL A 7 2.05 14.58 13.42
CA VAL A 7 1.54 13.64 14.41
C VAL A 7 1.36 14.34 15.76
N GLU A 8 2.34 15.09 16.24
CA GLU A 8 2.26 15.86 17.48
C GLU A 8 1.11 16.87 17.44
N TYR A 9 0.98 17.61 16.35
CA TYR A 9 -0.12 18.56 16.16
C TYR A 9 -1.48 17.83 16.20
N GLY A 10 -1.62 16.74 15.45
CA GLY A 10 -2.86 15.93 15.48
C GLY A 10 -3.19 15.43 16.89
N ARG A 11 -2.20 14.90 17.62
CA ARG A 11 -2.39 14.46 19.02
C ARG A 11 -2.84 15.61 19.93
N SER A 12 -2.31 16.82 19.74
CA SER A 12 -2.71 17.99 20.54
C SER A 12 -4.19 18.36 20.38
N LEU A 13 -4.78 18.05 19.24
CA LEU A 13 -6.20 18.34 18.94
C LEU A 13 -7.17 17.25 19.44
N GLU A 14 -6.71 16.06 19.76
CA GLU A 14 -7.56 14.92 20.10
C GLU A 14 -8.47 15.19 21.29
N LYS A 15 -7.90 15.70 22.39
CA LYS A 15 -8.62 15.91 23.65
C LYS A 15 -9.67 17.01 23.53
N SER A 16 -9.32 18.15 22.93
CA SER A 16 -10.22 19.31 22.80
C SER A 16 -11.41 19.02 21.88
N ASN A 17 -11.21 18.17 20.87
CA ASN A 17 -12.23 17.85 19.87
C ASN A 17 -12.93 16.50 20.12
N ASN A 18 -12.59 15.78 21.19
CA ASN A 18 -13.09 14.44 21.48
C ASN A 18 -12.98 13.49 20.25
N LYS A 19 -11.84 13.53 19.59
CA LYS A 19 -11.51 12.71 18.41
C LYS A 19 -10.23 11.97 18.66
N LYS A 20 -10.01 10.86 17.94
CA LYS A 20 -8.79 10.09 17.97
C LYS A 20 -8.28 9.91 16.55
N PHE A 21 -7.06 10.35 16.28
CA PHE A 21 -6.40 10.14 15.00
C PHE A 21 -5.77 8.76 14.94
N ARG A 22 -5.94 8.11 13.81
CA ARG A 22 -5.19 6.91 13.45
C ARG A 22 -4.24 7.25 12.31
N PHE A 23 -2.96 7.37 12.63
CA PHE A 23 -1.93 7.66 11.65
C PHE A 23 -1.53 6.38 10.91
N THR A 24 -1.37 6.50 9.61
CA THR A 24 -0.80 5.46 8.74
C THR A 24 0.34 6.07 7.94
N LEU A 25 1.45 5.34 7.81
CA LEU A 25 2.62 5.77 7.06
C LEU A 25 2.87 4.80 5.91
N THR A 26 3.11 5.31 4.71
CA THR A 26 3.64 4.54 3.58
C THR A 26 5.07 4.97 3.30
N THR A 27 5.99 4.02 3.18
CA THR A 27 7.41 4.31 2.98
C THR A 27 8.07 3.33 2.02
N ASN A 28 9.09 3.81 1.28
CA ASN A 28 10.00 2.97 0.51
C ASN A 28 11.12 2.35 1.38
N GLY A 29 11.20 2.69 2.66
CA GLY A 29 12.11 2.11 3.63
C GLY A 29 13.56 2.59 3.59
N ILE A 30 13.96 3.37 2.61
CA ILE A 30 15.36 3.76 2.43
C ILE A 30 15.92 4.48 3.67
N LEU A 31 15.15 5.41 4.23
CA LEU A 31 15.55 6.23 5.37
C LEU A 31 15.21 5.60 6.74
N LEU A 32 14.55 4.44 6.77
CA LEU A 32 14.25 3.77 8.02
C LEU A 32 15.55 3.43 8.78
N ASN A 33 15.59 3.85 10.04
CA ASN A 33 16.62 3.56 11.02
C ASN A 33 15.95 3.27 12.38
N ASP A 34 16.73 3.03 13.43
CA ASP A 34 16.21 2.64 14.73
C ASP A 34 15.39 3.74 15.40
N GLU A 35 15.80 4.99 15.28
CA GLU A 35 15.09 6.17 15.82
C GLU A 35 13.72 6.33 15.16
N ILE A 36 13.68 6.25 13.82
CA ILE A 36 12.42 6.32 13.07
C ILE A 36 11.53 5.12 13.41
N LEU A 37 12.10 3.93 13.59
CA LEU A 37 11.34 2.74 13.96
C LEU A 37 10.70 2.87 15.33
N GLU A 38 11.40 3.42 16.32
CA GLU A 38 10.85 3.71 17.65
C GLU A 38 9.66 4.66 17.57
N PHE A 39 9.80 5.76 16.85
CA PHE A 39 8.71 6.71 16.60
C PHE A 39 7.51 6.04 15.91
N VAL A 40 7.77 5.27 14.85
CA VAL A 40 6.73 4.56 14.09
C VAL A 40 5.98 3.56 14.96
N ASN A 41 6.67 2.81 15.81
CA ASN A 41 6.03 1.84 16.71
C ASN A 41 5.18 2.50 17.78
N LYS A 42 5.56 3.70 18.22
CA LYS A 42 4.83 4.46 19.24
C LYS A 42 3.59 5.17 18.69
N GLU A 43 3.73 5.84 17.55
CA GLU A 43 2.73 6.82 17.08
C GLU A 43 1.93 6.34 15.87
N ILE A 44 2.47 5.47 15.04
CA ILE A 44 1.86 5.07 13.76
C ILE A 44 1.07 3.77 13.94
N GLY A 45 -0.25 3.88 13.77
CA GLY A 45 -1.16 2.75 13.93
C GLY A 45 -0.99 1.66 12.88
N ASN A 46 -0.57 2.01 11.65
CA ASN A 46 -0.27 1.06 10.58
C ASN A 46 0.83 1.59 9.67
N ILE A 47 1.75 0.73 9.25
CA ILE A 47 2.81 1.08 8.29
C ILE A 47 2.74 0.22 7.04
N VAL A 48 2.84 0.87 5.88
CA VAL A 48 2.90 0.22 4.57
C VAL A 48 4.33 0.33 4.03
N LEU A 49 4.93 -0.82 3.78
CA LEU A 49 6.31 -0.99 3.35
C LEU A 49 6.33 -1.34 1.86
N SER A 50 6.81 -0.42 1.03
CA SER A 50 6.73 -0.55 -0.42
C SER A 50 7.83 -1.48 -0.97
N ILE A 51 7.43 -2.67 -1.45
CA ILE A 51 8.29 -3.67 -2.09
C ILE A 51 7.47 -4.49 -3.09
N ASP A 52 7.96 -4.67 -4.31
CA ASP A 52 7.18 -5.29 -5.39
C ASP A 52 7.31 -6.82 -5.48
N GLY A 53 8.15 -7.45 -4.65
CA GLY A 53 8.31 -8.90 -4.63
C GLY A 53 9.75 -9.36 -4.70
N ARG A 54 10.05 -10.29 -5.64
CA ARG A 54 11.41 -10.79 -5.89
C ARG A 54 12.39 -9.66 -6.21
N LYS A 55 13.66 -9.88 -5.92
CA LYS A 55 14.72 -8.86 -6.08
C LYS A 55 14.75 -8.25 -7.47
N GLU A 56 14.72 -9.07 -8.51
CA GLU A 56 14.75 -8.61 -9.90
C GLU A 56 13.55 -7.76 -10.28
N ILE A 57 12.36 -8.07 -9.73
CA ILE A 57 11.14 -7.29 -9.96
C ILE A 57 11.22 -5.97 -9.23
N ASN A 58 11.54 -6.01 -7.93
CA ASN A 58 11.67 -4.80 -7.12
C ASN A 58 12.72 -3.85 -7.67
N ASP A 59 13.91 -4.35 -8.00
CA ASP A 59 15.03 -3.51 -8.42
C ASP A 59 14.83 -2.90 -9.81
N LYS A 60 14.03 -3.57 -10.67
CA LYS A 60 13.60 -3.01 -11.95
C LYS A 60 12.63 -1.84 -11.78
N MET A 61 11.68 -1.94 -10.85
CA MET A 61 10.61 -0.95 -10.68
C MET A 61 10.96 0.15 -9.67
N ARG A 62 11.89 -0.13 -8.74
CA ARG A 62 12.31 0.77 -7.65
C ARG A 62 13.83 0.94 -7.58
N PRO A 63 14.49 1.32 -8.68
CA PRO A 63 15.93 1.60 -8.65
C PRO A 63 16.21 2.92 -7.92
N PHE A 64 17.42 3.06 -7.40
CA PHE A 64 17.96 4.37 -7.04
C PHE A 64 18.19 5.22 -8.29
N ARG A 65 18.36 6.53 -8.12
CA ARG A 65 18.70 7.44 -9.23
C ARG A 65 19.96 7.03 -9.99
N GLY A 66 20.89 6.33 -9.34
CA GLY A 66 22.09 5.78 -9.95
C GLY A 66 21.91 4.41 -10.61
N GLY A 67 20.68 3.88 -10.69
CA GLY A 67 20.38 2.60 -11.32
C GLY A 67 20.59 1.36 -10.43
N GLN A 68 21.16 1.52 -9.23
CA GLN A 68 21.32 0.40 -8.29
C GLN A 68 19.98 -0.04 -7.73
N GLY A 69 19.84 -1.35 -7.48
CA GLY A 69 18.64 -1.89 -6.84
C GLY A 69 18.47 -1.47 -5.37
N SER A 70 17.25 -1.37 -4.92
CA SER A 70 16.93 -1.00 -3.53
C SER A 70 16.67 -2.20 -2.61
N TYR A 71 16.43 -3.37 -3.17
CA TYR A 71 15.96 -4.57 -2.48
C TYR A 71 16.84 -4.97 -1.29
N ASP A 72 18.15 -5.11 -1.48
CA ASP A 72 19.06 -5.57 -0.43
C ASP A 72 19.16 -4.60 0.76
N ILE A 73 18.80 -3.32 0.53
CA ILE A 73 18.81 -2.28 1.56
C ILE A 73 17.51 -2.29 2.35
N ILE A 74 16.37 -2.48 1.66
CA ILE A 74 15.05 -2.33 2.30
C ILE A 74 14.58 -3.60 3.01
N VAL A 75 14.89 -4.80 2.49
CA VAL A 75 14.40 -6.06 3.05
C VAL A 75 14.77 -6.24 4.53
N PRO A 76 16.05 -6.10 4.95
CA PRO A 76 16.40 -6.24 6.36
C PRO A 76 15.67 -5.24 7.27
N LYS A 77 15.46 -4.02 6.78
CA LYS A 77 14.73 -2.98 7.52
C LYS A 77 13.25 -3.34 7.67
N PHE A 78 12.63 -3.87 6.60
CA PHE A 78 11.24 -4.28 6.62
C PHE A 78 10.99 -5.49 7.52
N GLN A 79 11.92 -6.45 7.54
CA GLN A 79 11.88 -7.56 8.47
C GLN A 79 11.93 -7.07 9.93
N LYS A 80 12.83 -6.12 10.23
CA LYS A 80 12.91 -5.50 11.56
C LYS A 80 11.60 -4.78 11.95
N VAL A 81 10.96 -4.07 11.01
CA VAL A 81 9.63 -3.47 11.25
C VAL A 81 8.60 -4.55 11.57
N ALA A 82 8.50 -5.59 10.76
CA ALA A 82 7.51 -6.65 10.93
C ALA A 82 7.69 -7.38 12.28
N GLU A 83 8.92 -7.70 12.65
CA GLU A 83 9.28 -8.34 13.93
C GLU A 83 8.96 -7.44 15.12
N SER A 84 9.34 -6.16 15.08
CA SER A 84 9.10 -5.21 16.17
C SER A 84 7.62 -4.92 16.43
N ARG A 85 6.75 -5.34 15.51
CA ARG A 85 5.28 -5.20 15.57
C ARG A 85 4.57 -6.55 15.74
N ASP A 86 5.26 -7.60 16.12
CA ASP A 86 4.72 -8.96 16.30
C ASP A 86 3.92 -9.43 15.06
N GLN A 87 4.40 -9.11 13.87
CA GLN A 87 3.76 -9.41 12.59
C GLN A 87 2.35 -8.79 12.41
N MET A 88 2.04 -7.70 13.13
CA MET A 88 0.75 -7.03 13.09
C MET A 88 0.89 -5.55 12.73
N ASN A 89 -0.21 -4.96 12.23
CA ASN A 89 -0.29 -3.51 11.96
C ASN A 89 0.78 -3.00 10.97
N TYR A 90 1.12 -3.81 9.99
CA TYR A 90 1.91 -3.44 8.82
C TYR A 90 1.41 -4.19 7.59
N TYR A 91 1.81 -3.72 6.42
CA TYR A 91 1.74 -4.46 5.17
C TYR A 91 3.04 -4.25 4.39
N VAL A 92 3.60 -5.34 3.83
CA VAL A 92 4.46 -5.22 2.67
C VAL A 92 3.57 -5.09 1.46
N ARG A 93 3.74 -4.01 0.69
CA ARG A 93 2.87 -3.70 -0.44
C ARG A 93 3.67 -3.49 -1.71
N GLY A 94 3.31 -4.27 -2.71
CA GLY A 94 3.89 -4.23 -4.04
C GLY A 94 2.84 -4.02 -5.13
N THR A 95 3.34 -3.98 -6.35
CA THR A 95 2.52 -3.83 -7.55
C THR A 95 2.99 -4.83 -8.60
N PHE A 96 2.06 -5.59 -9.18
CA PHE A 96 2.36 -6.41 -10.34
C PHE A 96 1.90 -5.71 -11.62
N THR A 97 2.57 -6.01 -12.71
CA THR A 97 2.44 -5.35 -14.01
C THR A 97 2.38 -6.39 -15.12
N HIS A 98 2.19 -5.95 -16.36
CA HIS A 98 2.38 -6.81 -17.55
C HIS A 98 3.74 -7.54 -17.55
N ASN A 99 4.76 -6.95 -16.94
CA ASN A 99 6.12 -7.51 -16.94
C ASN A 99 6.36 -8.63 -15.93
N ASN A 100 5.44 -8.84 -14.96
CA ASN A 100 5.52 -9.89 -13.94
C ASN A 100 4.14 -10.51 -13.67
N LEU A 101 3.52 -11.06 -14.70
CA LEU A 101 2.22 -11.71 -14.60
C LEU A 101 2.24 -12.90 -13.63
N ASP A 102 3.42 -13.51 -13.39
CA ASP A 102 3.64 -14.56 -12.40
C ASP A 102 3.73 -14.03 -10.95
N PHE A 103 2.93 -13.02 -10.63
CA PHE A 103 2.94 -12.29 -9.36
C PHE A 103 2.74 -13.18 -8.12
N SER A 104 2.14 -14.37 -8.29
CA SER A 104 2.02 -15.34 -7.20
C SER A 104 3.39 -15.70 -6.62
N LYS A 105 4.43 -15.76 -7.46
CA LYS A 105 5.80 -16.00 -7.02
C LYS A 105 6.35 -14.84 -6.18
N ASP A 106 5.95 -13.61 -6.49
CA ASP A 106 6.34 -12.43 -5.74
C ASP A 106 5.70 -12.44 -4.34
N VAL A 107 4.41 -12.76 -4.27
CA VAL A 107 3.69 -12.93 -2.99
C VAL A 107 4.31 -14.04 -2.14
N LEU A 108 4.58 -15.20 -2.75
CA LEU A 108 5.18 -16.33 -2.04
C LEU A 108 6.61 -16.04 -1.58
N HIS A 109 7.38 -15.32 -2.39
CA HIS A 109 8.72 -14.84 -2.03
C HIS A 109 8.67 -13.94 -0.78
N LEU A 110 7.75 -12.98 -0.75
CA LEU A 110 7.57 -12.12 0.43
C LEU A 110 7.17 -12.93 1.68
N ALA A 111 6.30 -13.93 1.52
CA ALA A 111 5.94 -14.84 2.60
C ALA A 111 7.14 -15.68 3.09
N ASP A 112 8.02 -16.12 2.19
CA ASP A 112 9.24 -16.87 2.51
C ASP A 112 10.30 -16.00 3.22
N LEU A 113 10.30 -14.69 3.01
CA LEU A 113 11.06 -13.71 3.79
C LEU A 113 10.53 -13.52 5.22
N GLY A 114 9.42 -14.16 5.58
CA GLY A 114 8.82 -14.10 6.92
C GLY A 114 7.70 -13.08 7.08
N PHE A 115 7.34 -12.34 6.05
CA PHE A 115 6.23 -11.39 6.13
C PHE A 115 4.87 -12.11 6.23
N LYS A 116 4.03 -11.66 7.17
CA LYS A 116 2.70 -12.23 7.41
C LYS A 116 1.55 -11.37 6.85
N GLN A 117 1.81 -10.12 6.50
CA GLN A 117 0.81 -9.19 5.98
C GLN A 117 1.26 -8.71 4.60
N ILE A 118 0.66 -9.22 3.54
CA ILE A 118 1.10 -9.02 2.16
C ILE A 118 -0.03 -8.47 1.31
N SER A 119 0.27 -7.43 0.52
CA SER A 119 -0.63 -6.81 -0.45
C SER A 119 0.15 -6.56 -1.73
N VAL A 120 -0.15 -7.28 -2.80
CA VAL A 120 0.43 -7.06 -4.12
C VAL A 120 -0.70 -6.78 -5.08
N GLU A 121 -0.77 -5.52 -5.55
CA GLU A 121 -1.89 -4.96 -6.29
C GLU A 121 -1.62 -4.95 -7.80
N PRO A 122 -2.65 -5.04 -8.65
CA PRO A 122 -2.46 -4.75 -10.08
C PRO A 122 -2.10 -3.28 -10.29
N VAL A 123 -1.20 -3.03 -11.23
CA VAL A 123 -0.84 -1.66 -11.59
C VAL A 123 -2.05 -0.92 -12.20
N VAL A 124 -2.22 0.33 -11.79
CA VAL A 124 -3.11 1.28 -12.47
C VAL A 124 -2.24 2.17 -13.35
N ALA A 125 -2.34 2.00 -14.67
CA ALA A 125 -1.50 2.65 -15.66
C ALA A 125 -2.31 3.04 -16.89
N GLN A 126 -1.78 3.95 -17.72
CA GLN A 126 -2.40 4.25 -18.99
C GLN A 126 -2.25 3.04 -19.93
N PRO A 127 -3.23 2.73 -20.80
CA PRO A 127 -3.13 1.59 -21.72
C PRO A 127 -1.91 1.64 -22.66
N THR A 128 -1.31 2.81 -22.83
CA THR A 128 -0.12 3.04 -23.66
C THR A 128 1.20 2.76 -22.93
N ASP A 129 1.16 2.55 -21.61
CA ASP A 129 2.36 2.27 -20.85
C ASP A 129 2.81 0.82 -21.05
N ASP A 130 4.09 0.58 -21.23
CA ASP A 130 4.67 -0.74 -21.52
C ASP A 130 4.40 -1.77 -20.41
N TYR A 131 4.20 -1.30 -19.19
CA TYR A 131 3.94 -2.12 -18.01
C TYR A 131 2.45 -2.27 -17.68
N ALA A 132 1.55 -1.62 -18.44
CA ALA A 132 0.11 -1.70 -18.20
C ALA A 132 -0.41 -3.12 -18.40
N ILE A 133 -1.27 -3.58 -17.51
CA ILE A 133 -1.99 -4.85 -17.66
C ILE A 133 -2.99 -4.72 -18.80
N ARG A 134 -3.03 -5.73 -19.66
CA ARG A 134 -3.85 -5.79 -20.85
C ARG A 134 -4.94 -6.87 -20.73
N GLU A 135 -5.92 -6.81 -21.60
CA GLU A 135 -7.02 -7.78 -21.61
C GLU A 135 -6.52 -9.21 -21.85
N GLU A 136 -5.50 -9.37 -22.70
CA GLU A 136 -4.82 -10.63 -22.99
C GLU A 136 -4.09 -11.26 -21.79
N ASP A 137 -3.76 -10.45 -20.75
CA ASP A 137 -3.09 -10.93 -19.53
C ASP A 137 -4.08 -11.55 -18.53
N LEU A 138 -5.37 -11.23 -18.63
CA LEU A 138 -6.37 -11.65 -17.65
C LEU A 138 -6.49 -13.16 -17.46
N PRO A 139 -6.41 -14.01 -18.51
CA PRO A 139 -6.42 -15.46 -18.31
C PRO A 139 -5.23 -15.94 -17.45
N ILE A 140 -4.03 -15.40 -17.70
CA ILE A 140 -2.82 -15.74 -16.95
C ILE A 140 -2.97 -15.31 -15.49
N LEU A 141 -3.45 -14.09 -15.27
CA LEU A 141 -3.66 -13.57 -13.91
C LEU A 141 -4.67 -14.40 -13.12
N LYS A 142 -5.75 -14.87 -13.74
CA LYS A 142 -6.71 -15.77 -13.08
C LYS A 142 -6.04 -17.08 -12.63
N GLU A 143 -5.24 -17.69 -13.49
CA GLU A 143 -4.48 -18.90 -13.12
C GLU A 143 -3.50 -18.64 -11.97
N GLU A 144 -2.86 -17.48 -11.95
CA GLU A 144 -1.93 -17.11 -10.88
C GLU A 144 -2.65 -16.90 -9.53
N TYR A 145 -3.85 -16.32 -9.53
CA TYR A 145 -4.69 -16.27 -8.33
C TYR A 145 -5.09 -17.66 -7.84
N ASP A 146 -5.46 -18.57 -8.75
CA ASP A 146 -5.81 -19.96 -8.40
C ASP A 146 -4.60 -20.70 -7.81
N LYS A 147 -3.43 -20.59 -8.42
CA LYS A 147 -2.16 -21.15 -7.90
C LYS A 147 -1.84 -20.62 -6.51
N LEU A 148 -1.98 -19.31 -6.31
CA LEU A 148 -1.72 -18.69 -5.02
C LEU A 148 -2.69 -19.18 -3.95
N ALA A 149 -3.99 -19.31 -4.27
CA ALA A 149 -4.99 -19.82 -3.35
C ALA A 149 -4.69 -21.25 -2.89
N VAL A 150 -4.32 -22.13 -3.82
CA VAL A 150 -3.93 -23.52 -3.52
C VAL A 150 -2.70 -23.57 -2.61
N GLU A 151 -1.67 -22.80 -2.92
CA GLU A 151 -0.44 -22.76 -2.13
C GLU A 151 -0.69 -22.17 -0.73
N MET A 152 -1.53 -21.15 -0.60
CA MET A 152 -1.90 -20.59 0.70
C MET A 152 -2.63 -21.59 1.58
N ILE A 153 -3.55 -22.41 1.01
CA ILE A 153 -4.24 -23.48 1.74
C ILE A 153 -3.22 -24.51 2.24
N LYS A 154 -2.28 -24.92 1.39
CA LYS A 154 -1.21 -25.85 1.75
C LYS A 154 -0.35 -25.30 2.88
N ARG A 155 0.17 -24.08 2.73
CA ARG A 155 0.98 -23.40 3.77
C ARG A 155 0.22 -23.23 5.09
N LYS A 156 -1.08 -22.97 5.05
CA LYS A 156 -1.92 -22.93 6.27
C LYS A 156 -1.94 -24.26 7.00
N LYS A 157 -2.06 -25.38 6.29
CA LYS A 157 -1.99 -26.73 6.88
C LYS A 157 -0.61 -27.06 7.47
N GLU A 158 0.45 -26.49 6.91
CA GLU A 158 1.83 -26.65 7.37
C GLU A 158 2.22 -25.68 8.51
N GLY A 159 1.31 -24.85 8.99
CA GLY A 159 1.61 -23.84 10.02
C GLY A 159 2.37 -22.62 9.51
N LYS A 160 2.48 -22.43 8.19
CA LYS A 160 3.19 -21.33 7.51
C LYS A 160 2.23 -20.29 6.92
N ALA A 161 1.09 -20.08 7.59
CA ALA A 161 0.06 -19.16 7.10
C ALA A 161 0.56 -17.70 7.02
N PHE A 162 0.06 -16.99 6.05
CA PHE A 162 0.19 -15.53 5.89
C PHE A 162 -1.13 -14.96 5.35
N ASN A 163 -1.33 -13.66 5.52
CA ASN A 163 -2.48 -12.95 4.97
C ASN A 163 -2.11 -12.33 3.62
N PHE A 164 -2.94 -12.59 2.61
CA PHE A 164 -2.90 -11.89 1.34
C PHE A 164 -4.14 -11.00 1.22
N PHE A 165 -3.96 -9.71 1.06
CA PHE A 165 -5.02 -8.71 1.17
C PHE A 165 -6.23 -9.01 0.27
N HIS A 166 -6.01 -9.43 -0.99
CA HIS A 166 -7.08 -9.74 -1.93
C HIS A 166 -7.96 -10.94 -1.51
N PHE A 167 -7.47 -11.81 -0.64
CA PHE A 167 -8.24 -12.96 -0.14
C PHE A 167 -8.86 -12.73 1.24
N MET A 168 -8.67 -11.54 1.82
CA MET A 168 -9.32 -11.13 3.06
C MET A 168 -10.75 -10.62 2.78
N ILE A 169 -11.60 -11.52 2.24
CA ILE A 169 -12.98 -11.22 1.88
C ILE A 169 -13.90 -11.84 2.92
N ASP A 170 -14.84 -11.05 3.45
CA ASP A 170 -15.93 -11.58 4.27
C ASP A 170 -17.00 -12.23 3.37
N LEU A 171 -16.92 -13.56 3.25
CA LEU A 171 -17.86 -14.34 2.48
C LEU A 171 -19.24 -14.48 3.17
N GLN A 172 -19.33 -14.22 4.47
CA GLN A 172 -20.60 -14.33 5.23
C GLN A 172 -21.44 -13.07 5.10
N GLY A 173 -20.79 -11.91 5.00
CA GLY A 173 -21.46 -10.61 4.84
C GLY A 173 -22.03 -10.35 3.44
N GLY A 174 -21.74 -11.22 2.47
CA GLY A 174 -22.13 -11.02 1.07
C GLY A 174 -21.37 -9.89 0.38
N PRO A 175 -21.69 -9.59 -0.89
CA PRO A 175 -21.04 -8.52 -1.62
C PRO A 175 -21.42 -7.15 -1.06
N CYS A 176 -20.42 -6.31 -0.78
CA CYS A 176 -20.66 -4.94 -0.32
C CYS A 176 -21.29 -4.09 -1.44
N VAL A 177 -22.60 -3.90 -1.36
CA VAL A 177 -23.36 -3.10 -2.34
C VAL A 177 -22.85 -1.65 -2.37
N ALA A 178 -22.53 -1.06 -1.22
CA ALA A 178 -21.99 0.29 -1.13
C ALA A 178 -20.70 0.46 -1.93
N LYS A 179 -19.76 -0.47 -1.82
CA LYS A 179 -18.52 -0.46 -2.62
C LYS A 179 -18.73 -0.63 -4.12
N ARG A 180 -19.77 -1.33 -4.52
CA ARG A 180 -20.16 -1.45 -5.94
C ARG A 180 -20.72 -0.16 -6.50
N LEU A 181 -21.40 0.63 -5.69
CA LEU A 181 -22.02 1.91 -6.08
C LEU A 181 -21.03 3.08 -5.99
N SER A 182 -20.25 3.15 -4.92
CA SER A 182 -19.34 4.27 -4.64
C SER A 182 -17.87 4.00 -5.03
N GLY A 183 -17.55 2.78 -5.50
CA GLY A 183 -16.19 2.39 -5.84
C GLY A 183 -15.25 2.41 -4.62
N CYS A 184 -14.06 3.03 -4.77
CA CYS A 184 -13.07 3.13 -3.71
C CYS A 184 -13.32 4.25 -2.69
N GLY A 185 -14.36 5.08 -2.89
CA GLY A 185 -14.65 6.23 -2.03
C GLY A 185 -13.80 7.48 -2.30
N SER A 186 -13.03 7.49 -3.39
CA SER A 186 -12.21 8.64 -3.81
C SER A 186 -13.07 9.91 -3.95
N GLY A 187 -12.66 10.99 -3.29
CA GLY A 187 -13.35 12.27 -3.29
C GLY A 187 -14.58 12.35 -2.36
N THR A 188 -14.99 11.25 -1.75
CA THR A 188 -16.13 11.19 -0.83
C THR A 188 -15.77 10.67 0.56
N GLU A 189 -15.02 9.57 0.63
CA GLU A 189 -14.59 8.97 1.89
C GLU A 189 -13.17 9.40 2.29
N TYR A 190 -12.36 9.84 1.34
CA TYR A 190 -11.03 10.40 1.57
C TYR A 190 -10.64 11.40 0.49
N LEU A 191 -9.65 12.22 0.81
CA LEU A 191 -9.08 13.24 -0.07
C LEU A 191 -7.56 13.18 0.00
N ALA A 192 -6.91 13.63 -1.08
CA ALA A 192 -5.49 13.98 -1.06
C ALA A 192 -5.35 15.48 -0.82
N VAL A 193 -4.48 15.85 0.12
CA VAL A 193 -4.15 17.25 0.43
C VAL A 193 -2.69 17.48 0.09
N THR A 194 -2.39 18.47 -0.74
CA THR A 194 -1.02 18.84 -1.08
C THR A 194 -0.38 19.68 0.03
N PRO A 195 0.96 19.85 0.03
CA PRO A 195 1.62 20.76 0.96
C PRO A 195 1.17 22.24 0.86
N TRP A 196 0.54 22.61 -0.25
CA TRP A 196 -0.01 23.96 -0.49
C TRP A 196 -1.49 24.08 -0.17
N GLY A 197 -2.08 23.01 0.38
CA GLY A 197 -3.50 23.00 0.77
C GLY A 197 -4.46 22.59 -0.35
N ASP A 198 -3.99 22.32 -1.56
CA ASP A 198 -4.86 21.89 -2.65
C ASP A 198 -5.48 20.53 -2.39
N LEU A 199 -6.75 20.39 -2.72
CA LEU A 199 -7.55 19.19 -2.51
C LEU A 199 -7.78 18.46 -3.82
N TYR A 200 -7.53 17.15 -3.80
CA TYR A 200 -7.82 16.24 -4.92
C TYR A 200 -8.60 15.01 -4.44
N PRO A 201 -9.38 14.36 -5.33
CA PRO A 201 -10.14 13.15 -4.97
C PRO A 201 -9.25 12.03 -4.43
N CYS A 202 -8.04 11.88 -4.98
CA CYS A 202 -7.08 10.84 -4.65
C CYS A 202 -5.67 11.32 -5.01
N HIS A 203 -4.65 10.74 -4.39
CA HIS A 203 -3.24 11.05 -4.67
C HIS A 203 -2.84 10.84 -6.15
N GLN A 204 -3.51 9.94 -6.87
CA GLN A 204 -3.27 9.70 -8.31
C GLN A 204 -3.66 10.89 -9.20
N PHE A 205 -4.51 11.78 -8.72
CA PHE A 205 -4.97 12.95 -9.47
C PHE A 205 -4.23 14.24 -9.10
N VAL A 206 -3.31 14.18 -8.13
CA VAL A 206 -2.53 15.35 -7.70
C VAL A 206 -1.74 15.92 -8.87
N GLY A 207 -1.89 17.24 -9.09
CA GLY A 207 -1.27 17.96 -10.20
C GLY A 207 -2.07 17.98 -11.50
N ASN A 208 -3.21 17.31 -11.57
CA ASN A 208 -4.13 17.41 -12.70
C ASN A 208 -5.26 18.39 -12.37
N GLU A 209 -5.20 19.58 -12.96
CA GLU A 209 -6.14 20.68 -12.71
C GLU A 209 -7.61 20.31 -12.90
N LYS A 210 -7.90 19.33 -13.78
CA LYS A 210 -9.29 18.86 -14.00
C LYS A 210 -9.92 18.21 -12.78
N PHE A 211 -9.08 17.75 -11.83
CA PHE A 211 -9.51 17.08 -10.61
C PHE A 211 -9.27 17.94 -9.36
N LEU A 212 -8.85 19.19 -9.51
CA LEU A 212 -8.72 20.10 -8.38
C LEU A 212 -10.10 20.39 -7.79
N MET A 213 -10.28 20.06 -6.50
CA MET A 213 -11.54 20.22 -5.78
C MET A 213 -11.62 21.52 -4.97
N GLY A 214 -10.54 22.27 -4.88
CA GLY A 214 -10.41 23.49 -4.09
C GLY A 214 -9.16 23.48 -3.24
N ASN A 215 -9.13 24.34 -2.22
CA ASN A 215 -8.00 24.47 -1.32
C ASN A 215 -8.50 24.64 0.12
N VAL A 216 -7.79 24.07 1.11
CA VAL A 216 -8.19 24.10 2.53
C VAL A 216 -8.27 25.49 3.13
N ASP A 217 -7.51 26.46 2.59
CA ASP A 217 -7.43 27.83 3.08
C ASP A 217 -8.44 28.78 2.41
N THR A 218 -9.08 28.35 1.33
CA THR A 218 -10.00 29.23 0.57
C THR A 218 -11.41 28.65 0.52
N GLU A 219 -11.68 27.78 -0.41
CA GLU A 219 -12.99 27.19 -0.62
C GLU A 219 -12.86 25.76 -1.12
N ILE A 220 -13.66 24.87 -0.54
CA ILE A 220 -13.80 23.50 -1.04
C ILE A 220 -14.92 23.53 -2.09
N GLY A 221 -14.53 23.62 -3.36
CA GLY A 221 -15.45 23.48 -4.48
C GLY A 221 -16.00 22.07 -4.59
N ARG A 222 -17.19 21.91 -5.14
CA ARG A 222 -17.70 20.60 -5.54
C ARG A 222 -17.00 20.18 -6.82
N ALA A 223 -16.47 18.96 -6.85
CA ALA A 223 -16.09 18.34 -8.11
C ALA A 223 -17.34 18.25 -8.99
N SER A 224 -17.35 18.96 -10.10
CA SER A 224 -18.43 18.95 -11.08
C SER A 224 -18.33 17.69 -11.95
#